data_fe74bff6eef85ba31b96b8464f72a65b
#
_entry.id   fe74bff6eef85ba31b96b8464f72a65b
#
_cell.length_a   1.000
_cell.length_b   1.000
_cell.length_c   1.000
_cell.angle_alpha   90.00
_cell.angle_beta   90.00
_cell.angle_gamma   90.00
#
_symmetry.space_group_name_H-M   'P 1'
#
loop_
_entity.id
_entity.type
_entity.pdbx_description
1 polymer ?
#
loop_
_entity_poly.entity_id
_entity_poly.type
_entity_poly.pdbx_seq_one_letter_code
_entity_poly.pdbx_strand_id
1 'polypeptide(L)'
;IYREAGQFKTTYKSDQALLPITQDRFFVMGLIAFAYIVIPMVANDYWLNSIFLQFFIFSLAAIGLNILTGYAGQLSLGTGGFMACGAFSAFKLSTSFPELHIIFVLILAGLITAAVGMFFGIPSLRIKGFYLAVATLAAQFFLLWLFNRVPWFTNYSSSGVISPPPIKLFGDYYITGTEATNLTQYFFTLTFVIVLSLAARNIIRGHIGRSWMAMRDMDIAAEMIGISPLKAKLSAFAVSSFY
;
A
#
# COMPACT_ATOMS: atom_id res chain seq x y z
N ILE A 1 -11.36 -22.19 -21.41
CA ILE A 1 -12.46 -21.28 -21.83
C ILE A 1 -12.01 -19.88 -21.46
N TYR A 2 -11.73 -19.05 -22.46
CA TYR A 2 -11.32 -17.66 -22.25
C TYR A 2 -12.53 -16.88 -21.76
N ARG A 3 -12.51 -16.38 -20.51
CA ARG A 3 -13.58 -15.59 -19.88
C ARG A 3 -13.97 -14.33 -20.66
N GLU A 4 -13.05 -13.83 -21.48
CA GLU A 4 -13.21 -12.61 -22.27
C GLU A 4 -13.63 -12.89 -23.72
N ALA A 5 -13.79 -14.14 -24.11
CA ALA A 5 -14.19 -14.49 -25.47
C ALA A 5 -15.62 -13.97 -25.77
N GLY A 6 -15.78 -13.20 -26.85
CA GLY A 6 -17.06 -12.64 -27.27
C GLY A 6 -17.44 -11.30 -26.63
N GLN A 7 -16.61 -10.69 -25.81
CA GLN A 7 -16.87 -9.34 -25.27
C GLN A 7 -16.31 -8.26 -26.21
N PHE A 8 -17.17 -7.81 -27.11
CA PHE A 8 -16.86 -6.69 -27.98
C PHE A 8 -17.21 -5.36 -27.31
N LYS A 9 -16.23 -4.48 -27.15
CA LYS A 9 -16.40 -3.18 -26.50
C LYS A 9 -16.45 -2.10 -27.58
N THR A 10 -17.60 -1.43 -27.69
CA THR A 10 -17.85 -0.40 -28.71
C THR A 10 -17.57 1.01 -28.23
N THR A 11 -17.41 1.23 -26.92
CA THR A 11 -17.22 2.57 -26.34
C THR A 11 -16.07 2.59 -25.35
N TYR A 12 -15.38 3.71 -25.27
CA TYR A 12 -14.31 3.97 -24.27
C TYR A 12 -14.78 3.74 -22.82
N LYS A 13 -16.03 4.09 -22.51
CA LYS A 13 -16.61 3.87 -21.18
C LYS A 13 -16.75 2.38 -20.84
N SER A 14 -17.08 1.55 -21.81
CA SER A 14 -17.18 0.10 -21.59
C SER A 14 -15.81 -0.56 -21.43
N ASP A 15 -14.78 0.00 -22.05
CA ASP A 15 -13.39 -0.45 -21.89
C ASP A 15 -12.77 -0.04 -20.55
N GLN A 16 -13.16 1.11 -20.02
CA GLN A 16 -12.74 1.61 -18.73
C GLN A 16 -13.54 1.03 -17.55
N ALA A 17 -14.55 0.18 -17.80
CA ALA A 17 -15.34 -0.41 -16.72
C ALA A 17 -14.47 -1.19 -15.72
N LEU A 18 -14.67 -0.93 -14.42
CA LEU A 18 -13.91 -1.55 -13.33
C LEU A 18 -13.99 -3.08 -13.34
N LEU A 19 -15.16 -3.63 -13.65
CA LEU A 19 -15.43 -5.06 -13.78
C LEU A 19 -16.29 -5.23 -15.04
N PRO A 20 -15.68 -5.49 -16.21
CA PRO A 20 -16.42 -5.58 -17.47
C PRO A 20 -17.34 -6.80 -17.53
N ILE A 21 -16.98 -7.87 -16.83
CA ILE A 21 -17.71 -9.14 -16.82
C ILE A 21 -18.68 -9.14 -15.64
N THR A 22 -19.95 -9.40 -15.92
CA THR A 22 -21.01 -9.44 -14.90
C THR A 22 -20.73 -10.50 -13.82
N GLN A 23 -20.20 -11.66 -14.21
CA GLN A 23 -19.83 -12.73 -13.28
C GLN A 23 -18.74 -12.29 -12.30
N ASP A 24 -17.70 -11.58 -12.78
CA ASP A 24 -16.61 -11.09 -11.91
C ASP A 24 -17.12 -10.03 -10.94
N ARG A 25 -18.10 -9.21 -11.36
CA ARG A 25 -18.77 -8.25 -10.47
C ARG A 25 -19.51 -8.95 -9.33
N PHE A 26 -20.32 -9.96 -9.66
CA PHE A 26 -21.03 -10.74 -8.63
C PHE A 26 -20.08 -11.49 -7.71
N PHE A 27 -19.00 -12.07 -8.25
CA PHE A 27 -18.00 -12.77 -7.47
C PHE A 27 -17.29 -11.81 -6.48
N VAL A 28 -16.81 -10.67 -6.94
CA VAL A 28 -16.14 -9.68 -6.07
C VAL A 28 -17.11 -9.11 -5.04
N MET A 29 -18.35 -8.79 -5.43
CA MET A 29 -19.36 -8.33 -4.47
C MET A 29 -19.71 -9.42 -3.45
N GLY A 30 -19.84 -10.66 -3.88
CA GLY A 30 -20.06 -11.81 -3.00
C GLY A 30 -18.91 -12.04 -2.02
N LEU A 31 -17.67 -11.88 -2.49
CA LEU A 31 -16.48 -11.99 -1.64
C LEU A 31 -16.42 -10.88 -0.60
N ILE A 32 -16.73 -9.64 -1.00
CA ILE A 32 -16.81 -8.50 -0.06
C ILE A 32 -17.93 -8.73 0.97
N ALA A 33 -19.12 -9.14 0.52
CA ALA A 33 -20.22 -9.43 1.43
C ALA A 33 -19.90 -10.58 2.39
N PHE A 34 -19.23 -11.62 1.91
CA PHE A 34 -18.73 -12.72 2.73
C PHE A 34 -17.75 -12.23 3.81
N ALA A 35 -16.80 -11.36 3.44
CA ALA A 35 -15.83 -10.78 4.37
C ALA A 35 -16.49 -9.89 5.43
N TYR A 36 -17.54 -9.16 5.10
CA TYR A 36 -18.22 -8.27 6.06
C TYR A 36 -19.23 -8.98 6.95
N ILE A 37 -19.87 -10.05 6.47
CA ILE A 37 -20.98 -10.70 7.18
C ILE A 37 -20.54 -12.01 7.80
N VAL A 38 -19.99 -12.93 7.01
CA VAL A 38 -19.72 -14.30 7.45
C VAL A 38 -18.50 -14.38 8.36
N ILE A 39 -17.41 -13.75 7.99
CA ILE A 39 -16.16 -13.82 8.76
C ILE A 39 -16.36 -13.30 10.20
N PRO A 40 -16.96 -12.12 10.45
CA PRO A 40 -17.14 -11.61 11.82
C PRO A 40 -18.08 -12.48 12.68
N MET A 41 -18.98 -13.24 12.06
CA MET A 41 -19.91 -14.11 12.79
C MET A 41 -19.30 -15.45 13.20
N VAL A 42 -18.31 -15.95 12.45
CA VAL A 42 -17.72 -17.29 12.65
C VAL A 42 -16.33 -17.22 13.26
N ALA A 43 -15.59 -16.12 13.01
CA ALA A 43 -14.20 -15.99 13.43
C ALA A 43 -14.07 -15.66 14.91
N ASN A 44 -13.19 -16.37 15.60
CA ASN A 44 -12.77 -16.06 16.97
C ASN A 44 -11.78 -14.89 16.97
N ASP A 45 -11.54 -14.29 18.14
CA ASP A 45 -10.58 -13.19 18.34
C ASP A 45 -9.18 -13.49 17.80
N TYR A 46 -8.72 -14.73 17.91
CA TYR A 46 -7.45 -15.18 17.35
C TYR A 46 -7.41 -15.05 15.82
N TRP A 47 -8.49 -15.47 15.13
CA TRP A 47 -8.58 -15.35 13.67
C TRP A 47 -8.62 -13.90 13.22
N LEU A 48 -9.38 -13.06 13.91
CA LEU A 48 -9.54 -11.65 13.56
C LEU A 48 -8.22 -10.88 13.70
N ASN A 49 -7.54 -11.03 14.84
CA ASN A 49 -6.36 -10.23 15.17
C ASN A 49 -5.06 -10.84 14.60
N SER A 50 -4.84 -12.14 14.76
CA SER A 50 -3.55 -12.76 14.42
C SER A 50 -3.46 -13.21 12.96
N ILE A 51 -4.58 -13.48 12.29
CA ILE A 51 -4.58 -13.97 10.91
C ILE A 51 -5.07 -12.90 9.95
N PHE A 52 -6.32 -12.44 10.08
CA PHE A 52 -6.90 -11.52 9.09
C PHE A 52 -6.25 -10.14 9.11
N LEU A 53 -5.98 -9.58 10.28
CA LEU A 53 -5.33 -8.27 10.37
C LEU A 53 -3.96 -8.27 9.68
N GLN A 54 -3.13 -9.27 9.96
CA GLN A 54 -1.83 -9.41 9.30
C GLN A 54 -1.95 -9.67 7.81
N PHE A 55 -2.89 -10.52 7.41
CA PHE A 55 -3.17 -10.78 5.99
C PHE A 55 -3.53 -9.49 5.23
N PHE A 56 -4.37 -8.63 5.81
CA PHE A 56 -4.74 -7.36 5.19
C PHE A 56 -3.56 -6.39 5.08
N ILE A 57 -2.73 -6.29 6.11
CA ILE A 57 -1.52 -5.46 6.08
C ILE A 57 -0.57 -5.93 4.98
N PHE A 58 -0.27 -7.23 4.92
CA PHE A 58 0.59 -7.79 3.88
C PHE A 58 -0.03 -7.72 2.48
N SER A 59 -1.36 -7.76 2.36
CA SER A 59 -2.03 -7.58 1.07
C SER A 59 -1.84 -6.18 0.51
N LEU A 60 -1.87 -5.13 1.35
CA LEU A 60 -1.54 -3.77 0.94
C LEU A 60 -0.08 -3.64 0.50
N ALA A 61 0.84 -4.18 1.28
CA ALA A 61 2.25 -4.20 0.91
C ALA A 61 2.49 -4.95 -0.41
N ALA A 62 1.79 -6.05 -0.64
CA ALA A 62 1.85 -6.80 -1.90
C ALA A 62 1.29 -6.02 -3.08
N ILE A 63 0.22 -5.24 -2.90
CA ILE A 63 -0.31 -4.33 -3.94
C ILE A 63 0.74 -3.26 -4.27
N GLY A 64 1.36 -2.63 -3.27
CA GLY A 64 2.44 -1.66 -3.46
C GLY A 64 3.61 -2.27 -4.23
N LEU A 65 4.07 -3.45 -3.81
CA LEU A 65 5.14 -4.17 -4.49
C LEU A 65 4.77 -4.54 -5.93
N ASN A 66 3.53 -4.98 -6.18
CA ASN A 66 3.06 -5.32 -7.52
C ASN A 66 3.02 -4.08 -8.44
N ILE A 67 2.66 -2.91 -7.93
CA ILE A 67 2.74 -1.66 -8.69
C ILE A 67 4.17 -1.42 -9.17
N LEU A 68 5.15 -1.58 -8.28
CA LEU A 68 6.54 -1.29 -8.60
C LEU A 68 7.16 -2.37 -9.51
N THR A 69 7.03 -3.64 -9.14
CA THR A 69 7.65 -4.75 -9.89
C THR A 69 6.84 -5.17 -11.12
N GLY A 70 5.52 -5.26 -10.97
CA GLY A 70 4.64 -5.75 -12.02
C GLY A 70 4.35 -4.70 -13.10
N TYR A 71 3.95 -3.50 -12.71
CA TYR A 71 3.55 -2.45 -13.66
C TYR A 71 4.70 -1.55 -14.09
N ALA A 72 5.61 -1.19 -13.19
CA ALA A 72 6.73 -0.33 -13.53
C ALA A 72 8.04 -1.10 -13.87
N GLY A 73 8.06 -2.42 -13.70
CA GLY A 73 9.22 -3.26 -14.06
C GLY A 73 10.46 -3.02 -13.19
N GLN A 74 10.29 -2.45 -12.00
CA GLN A 74 11.40 -2.11 -11.12
C GLN A 74 11.46 -3.10 -9.96
N LEU A 75 12.49 -3.94 -9.93
CA LEU A 75 12.69 -4.90 -8.86
C LEU A 75 13.03 -4.19 -7.54
N SER A 76 12.29 -4.47 -6.49
CA SER A 76 12.52 -3.94 -5.16
C SER A 76 12.44 -5.04 -4.11
N LEU A 77 13.43 -5.06 -3.22
CA LEU A 77 13.48 -5.89 -2.02
C LEU A 77 13.38 -5.04 -0.74
N GLY A 78 13.01 -3.78 -0.88
CA GLY A 78 12.96 -2.81 0.21
C GLY A 78 11.61 -2.64 0.91
N THR A 79 10.62 -3.45 0.57
CA THR A 79 9.23 -3.28 1.03
C THR A 79 9.11 -3.26 2.55
N GLY A 80 9.83 -4.15 3.26
CA GLY A 80 9.82 -4.19 4.72
C GLY A 80 10.35 -2.91 5.38
N GLY A 81 11.35 -2.25 4.75
CA GLY A 81 11.87 -0.96 5.24
C GLY A 81 10.85 0.17 5.07
N PHE A 82 10.09 0.18 3.97
CA PHE A 82 9.03 1.17 3.76
C PHE A 82 7.83 0.92 4.67
N MET A 83 7.46 -0.34 4.93
CA MET A 83 6.45 -0.68 5.94
C MET A 83 6.86 -0.18 7.33
N ALA A 84 8.11 -0.39 7.74
CA ALA A 84 8.64 0.15 9.00
C ALA A 84 8.58 1.68 9.02
N CYS A 85 8.96 2.35 7.92
CA CYS A 85 8.89 3.80 7.80
C CYS A 85 7.45 4.30 8.01
N GLY A 86 6.46 3.66 7.40
CA GLY A 86 5.04 3.97 7.58
C GLY A 86 4.59 3.80 9.04
N ALA A 87 4.96 2.68 9.67
CA ALA A 87 4.61 2.39 11.05
C ALA A 87 5.20 3.41 12.03
N PHE A 88 6.50 3.72 11.94
CA PHE A 88 7.15 4.72 12.79
C PHE A 88 6.62 6.14 12.53
N SER A 89 6.33 6.49 11.29
CA SER A 89 5.72 7.78 10.95
C SER A 89 4.31 7.92 11.51
N ALA A 90 3.47 6.89 11.40
CA ALA A 90 2.14 6.86 11.99
C ALA A 90 2.19 6.96 13.52
N PHE A 91 3.11 6.22 14.16
CA PHE A 91 3.32 6.30 15.60
C PHE A 91 3.73 7.71 16.05
N LYS A 92 4.69 8.34 15.35
CA LYS A 92 5.12 9.70 15.67
C LYS A 92 4.02 10.74 15.48
N LEU A 93 3.28 10.65 14.38
CA LEU A 93 2.15 11.55 14.13
C LEU A 93 1.07 11.40 15.20
N SER A 94 0.72 10.17 15.58
CA SER A 94 -0.30 9.92 16.60
C SER A 94 0.12 10.36 18.01
N THR A 95 1.41 10.30 18.33
CA THR A 95 1.93 10.78 19.63
C THR A 95 2.12 12.29 19.67
N SER A 96 2.50 12.91 18.54
CA SER A 96 2.71 14.36 18.48
C SER A 96 1.42 15.14 18.31
N PHE A 97 0.42 14.55 17.67
CA PHE A 97 -0.87 15.17 17.38
C PHE A 97 -2.03 14.22 17.75
N PRO A 98 -2.32 14.03 19.04
CA PRO A 98 -3.34 13.08 19.50
C PRO A 98 -4.77 13.46 19.06
N GLU A 99 -5.00 14.71 18.67
CA GLU A 99 -6.30 15.19 18.16
C GLU A 99 -6.57 14.83 16.70
N LEU A 100 -5.52 14.40 15.96
CA LEU A 100 -5.70 14.04 14.56
C LEU A 100 -6.46 12.73 14.42
N HIS A 101 -7.48 12.75 13.55
CA HIS A 101 -8.24 11.56 13.20
C HIS A 101 -7.32 10.51 12.56
N ILE A 102 -7.50 9.24 12.90
CA ILE A 102 -6.63 8.12 12.45
C ILE A 102 -6.46 8.05 10.92
N ILE A 103 -7.50 8.38 10.16
CA ILE A 103 -7.44 8.36 8.68
C ILE A 103 -6.40 9.38 8.18
N PHE A 104 -6.37 10.59 8.76
CA PHE A 104 -5.38 11.60 8.38
C PHE A 104 -3.97 11.18 8.80
N VAL A 105 -3.82 10.56 9.97
CA VAL A 105 -2.53 10.00 10.43
C VAL A 105 -2.01 8.99 9.43
N LEU A 106 -2.84 8.06 8.97
CA LEU A 106 -2.43 7.03 8.00
C LEU A 106 -2.09 7.63 6.63
N ILE A 107 -2.87 8.59 6.14
CA ILE A 107 -2.58 9.26 4.86
C ILE A 107 -1.26 10.04 4.95
N LEU A 108 -1.04 10.80 6.02
CA LEU A 108 0.20 11.55 6.22
C LEU A 108 1.42 10.63 6.37
N ALA A 109 1.29 9.53 7.13
CA ALA A 109 2.33 8.52 7.25
C ALA A 109 2.67 7.91 5.89
N GLY A 110 1.66 7.58 5.08
CA GLY A 110 1.85 7.11 3.71
C GLY A 110 2.55 8.14 2.82
N LEU A 111 2.21 9.43 2.93
CA LEU A 111 2.88 10.51 2.19
C LEU A 111 4.35 10.69 2.62
N ILE A 112 4.65 10.60 3.91
CA ILE A 112 6.03 10.62 4.42
C ILE A 112 6.81 9.44 3.84
N THR A 113 6.23 8.24 3.89
CA THR A 113 6.85 7.05 3.33
C THR A 113 7.03 7.14 1.81
N ALA A 114 6.08 7.74 1.09
CA ALA A 114 6.21 8.02 -0.33
C ALA A 114 7.39 8.98 -0.63
N ALA A 115 7.59 10.01 0.19
CA ALA A 115 8.73 10.91 0.05
C ALA A 115 10.06 10.18 0.29
N VAL A 116 10.13 9.33 1.31
CA VAL A 116 11.30 8.46 1.56
C VAL A 116 11.50 7.49 0.40
N GLY A 117 10.43 6.88 -0.12
CA GLY A 117 10.49 6.01 -1.28
C GLY A 117 10.99 6.70 -2.54
N MET A 118 10.57 7.94 -2.79
CA MET A 118 11.13 8.75 -3.88
C MET A 118 12.64 8.99 -3.71
N PHE A 119 13.09 9.29 -2.49
CA PHE A 119 14.50 9.50 -2.21
C PHE A 119 15.33 8.25 -2.53
N PHE A 120 14.91 7.07 -2.05
CA PHE A 120 15.55 5.80 -2.39
C PHE A 120 15.28 5.33 -3.83
N GLY A 121 14.28 5.88 -4.49
CA GLY A 121 13.99 5.68 -5.91
C GLY A 121 14.95 6.41 -6.85
N ILE A 122 15.65 7.47 -6.39
CA ILE A 122 16.60 8.23 -7.22
C ILE A 122 17.68 7.35 -7.86
N PRO A 123 18.32 6.40 -7.16
CA PRO A 123 19.27 5.48 -7.76
C PRO A 123 18.70 4.66 -8.91
N SER A 124 17.38 4.37 -8.92
CA SER A 124 16.72 3.61 -9.98
C SER A 124 16.80 4.26 -11.36
N LEU A 125 17.07 5.57 -11.41
CA LEU A 125 17.26 6.30 -12.66
C LEU A 125 18.52 5.85 -13.41
N ARG A 126 19.54 5.42 -12.66
CA ARG A 126 20.85 5.00 -13.21
C ARG A 126 21.06 3.50 -13.13
N ILE A 127 20.48 2.85 -12.13
CA ILE A 127 20.66 1.43 -11.83
C ILE A 127 19.44 0.67 -12.36
N LYS A 128 19.66 -0.39 -13.13
CA LYS A 128 18.61 -1.24 -13.71
C LYS A 128 18.74 -2.68 -13.25
N GLY A 129 17.62 -3.40 -13.30
CA GLY A 129 17.57 -4.84 -13.06
C GLY A 129 17.93 -5.25 -11.63
N PHE A 130 18.72 -6.30 -11.50
CA PHE A 130 19.07 -6.91 -10.21
C PHE A 130 19.83 -5.97 -9.27
N TYR A 131 20.67 -5.10 -9.78
CA TYR A 131 21.40 -4.13 -8.96
C TYR A 131 20.47 -3.15 -8.23
N LEU A 132 19.32 -2.82 -8.83
CA LEU A 132 18.30 -2.01 -8.16
C LEU A 132 17.69 -2.76 -6.97
N ALA A 133 17.44 -4.06 -7.11
CA ALA A 133 16.93 -4.90 -6.01
C ALA A 133 17.91 -4.91 -4.82
N VAL A 134 19.21 -5.03 -5.09
CA VAL A 134 20.25 -4.98 -4.05
C VAL A 134 20.30 -3.59 -3.39
N ALA A 135 20.18 -2.51 -4.17
CA ALA A 135 20.17 -1.16 -3.63
C ALA A 135 18.94 -0.91 -2.70
N THR A 136 17.77 -1.41 -3.08
CA THR A 136 16.57 -1.31 -2.23
C THR A 136 16.65 -2.20 -0.99
N LEU A 137 17.31 -3.34 -1.08
CA LEU A 137 17.61 -4.19 0.08
C LEU A 137 18.54 -3.46 1.07
N ALA A 138 19.58 -2.81 0.56
CA ALA A 138 20.48 -2.00 1.39
C ALA A 138 19.70 -0.83 2.06
N ALA A 139 18.80 -0.19 1.34
CA ALA A 139 17.91 0.84 1.88
C ALA A 139 17.02 0.29 3.03
N GLN A 140 16.51 -0.93 2.89
CA GLN A 140 15.74 -1.59 3.95
C GLN A 140 16.57 -1.79 5.23
N PHE A 141 17.77 -2.33 5.11
CA PHE A 141 18.65 -2.51 6.27
C PHE A 141 19.02 -1.17 6.91
N PHE A 142 19.30 -0.15 6.10
CA PHE A 142 19.56 1.20 6.60
C PHE A 142 18.37 1.79 7.37
N LEU A 143 17.16 1.69 6.83
CA LEU A 143 15.96 2.19 7.49
C LEU A 143 15.68 1.47 8.81
N LEU A 144 15.78 0.14 8.83
CA LEU A 144 15.62 -0.64 10.06
C LEU A 144 16.67 -0.29 11.10
N TRP A 145 17.94 -0.13 10.70
CA TRP A 145 19.02 0.32 11.58
C TRP A 145 18.72 1.72 12.13
N LEU A 146 18.29 2.66 11.27
CA LEU A 146 17.97 4.04 11.66
C LEU A 146 16.87 4.08 12.72
N PHE A 147 15.75 3.37 12.51
CA PHE A 147 14.63 3.36 13.43
C PHE A 147 14.97 2.71 14.77
N ASN A 148 15.81 1.68 14.78
CA ASN A 148 16.23 1.02 16.00
C ASN A 148 17.32 1.81 16.74
N ARG A 149 18.18 2.56 16.03
CA ARG A 149 19.33 3.24 16.64
C ARG A 149 18.99 4.63 17.17
N VAL A 150 18.04 5.33 16.56
CA VAL A 150 17.67 6.69 16.95
C VAL A 150 16.51 6.66 17.94
N PRO A 151 16.74 6.96 19.25
CA PRO A 151 15.71 6.84 20.29
C PRO A 151 14.50 7.76 20.09
N TRP A 152 14.66 8.80 19.28
CA TRP A 152 13.58 9.72 18.95
C TRP A 152 12.39 9.01 18.28
N PHE A 153 12.63 8.00 17.42
CA PHE A 153 11.56 7.26 16.75
C PHE A 153 10.75 6.39 17.70
N THR A 154 11.38 5.86 18.75
CA THR A 154 10.74 5.00 19.76
C THR A 154 10.23 5.76 20.98
N ASN A 155 10.20 7.10 20.95
CA ASN A 155 9.88 7.94 22.10
C ASN A 155 10.74 7.62 23.34
N TYR A 156 12.03 7.31 23.12
CA TYR A 156 12.98 6.95 24.18
C TYR A 156 12.56 5.72 25.01
N SER A 157 11.75 4.84 24.43
CA SER A 157 11.39 3.57 25.07
C SER A 157 12.62 2.67 25.20
N SER A 158 12.92 2.25 26.43
CA SER A 158 14.06 1.35 26.70
C SER A 158 13.86 -0.06 26.14
N SER A 159 12.61 -0.49 25.95
CA SER A 159 12.25 -1.80 25.39
C SER A 159 12.29 -1.85 23.88
N GLY A 160 12.37 -0.70 23.18
CA GLY A 160 12.25 -0.62 21.74
C GLY A 160 10.85 -0.93 21.18
N VAL A 161 9.92 -1.31 22.04
CA VAL A 161 8.53 -1.59 21.65
C VAL A 161 7.75 -0.30 21.55
N ILE A 162 7.07 -0.09 20.44
CA ILE A 162 6.18 1.03 20.22
C ILE A 162 4.74 0.59 20.48
N SER A 163 4.07 1.28 21.42
CA SER A 163 2.63 1.10 21.67
C SER A 163 1.91 2.38 21.24
N PRO A 164 1.06 2.33 20.21
CA PRO A 164 0.33 3.52 19.78
C PRO A 164 -0.65 3.97 20.87
N PRO A 165 -0.87 5.29 21.01
CA PRO A 165 -1.86 5.82 21.94
C PRO A 165 -3.27 5.36 21.49
N PRO A 166 -4.23 5.27 22.42
CA PRO A 166 -5.60 4.94 22.07
C PRO A 166 -6.22 6.05 21.23
N ILE A 167 -6.59 5.74 19.98
CA ILE A 167 -7.22 6.68 19.06
C ILE A 167 -8.65 6.23 18.77
N LYS A 168 -9.60 7.16 18.88
CA LYS A 168 -11.00 6.95 18.54
C LYS A 168 -11.23 7.14 17.04
N LEU A 169 -12.09 6.31 16.45
CA LEU A 169 -12.53 6.48 15.07
C LEU A 169 -13.73 7.41 15.00
N PHE A 170 -14.87 6.98 15.59
CA PHE A 170 -16.11 7.75 15.71
C PHE A 170 -16.78 7.37 17.04
N GLY A 171 -17.20 8.37 17.81
CA GLY A 171 -17.84 8.13 19.11
C GLY A 171 -16.90 7.42 20.09
N ASP A 172 -17.33 6.27 20.62
CA ASP A 172 -16.59 5.51 21.63
C ASP A 172 -15.83 4.30 21.09
N TYR A 173 -15.69 4.17 19.76
CA TYR A 173 -14.96 3.05 19.15
C TYR A 173 -13.47 3.35 19.05
N TYR A 174 -12.65 2.63 19.81
CA TYR A 174 -11.19 2.68 19.77
C TYR A 174 -10.64 1.73 18.69
N ILE A 175 -9.65 2.19 17.92
CA ILE A 175 -8.95 1.36 16.91
C ILE A 175 -7.60 0.92 17.43
N THR A 176 -6.92 1.75 18.25
CA THR A 176 -5.60 1.48 18.77
C THR A 176 -5.61 1.46 20.29
N GLY A 177 -4.60 0.84 20.90
CA GLY A 177 -4.49 0.70 22.34
C GLY A 177 -5.19 -0.52 22.90
N THR A 178 -5.21 -0.64 24.22
CA THR A 178 -5.74 -1.81 24.94
C THR A 178 -7.28 -1.90 24.94
N GLU A 179 -7.96 -0.81 24.61
CA GLU A 179 -9.42 -0.72 24.58
C GLU A 179 -10.00 -1.00 23.19
N ALA A 180 -9.13 -1.24 22.20
CA ALA A 180 -9.57 -1.52 20.84
C ALA A 180 -10.19 -2.93 20.74
N THR A 181 -11.41 -3.01 20.21
CA THR A 181 -12.07 -4.28 19.95
C THR A 181 -11.53 -4.90 18.65
N ASN A 182 -11.22 -6.21 18.65
CA ASN A 182 -10.71 -6.93 17.49
C ASN A 182 -11.63 -6.79 16.26
N LEU A 183 -12.94 -6.75 16.47
CA LEU A 183 -13.94 -6.52 15.41
C LEU A 183 -13.81 -5.13 14.78
N THR A 184 -13.60 -4.09 15.58
CA THR A 184 -13.43 -2.72 15.07
C THR A 184 -12.16 -2.60 14.23
N GLN A 185 -11.06 -3.19 14.68
CA GLN A 185 -9.80 -3.24 13.93
C GLN A 185 -9.97 -3.99 12.60
N TYR A 186 -10.66 -5.13 12.62
CA TYR A 186 -10.95 -5.91 11.44
C TYR A 186 -11.75 -5.11 10.39
N PHE A 187 -12.89 -4.52 10.78
CA PHE A 187 -13.73 -3.75 9.86
C PHE A 187 -13.01 -2.53 9.31
N PHE A 188 -12.28 -1.82 10.15
CA PHE A 188 -11.49 -0.66 9.73
C PHE A 188 -10.44 -1.05 8.70
N THR A 189 -9.64 -2.08 9.00
CA THR A 189 -8.55 -2.52 8.11
C THR A 189 -9.11 -3.09 6.80
N LEU A 190 -10.18 -3.90 6.85
CA LEU A 190 -10.86 -4.43 5.67
C LEU A 190 -11.35 -3.30 4.76
N THR A 191 -12.05 -2.30 5.32
CA THR A 191 -12.55 -1.15 4.57
C THR A 191 -11.39 -0.38 3.94
N PHE A 192 -10.32 -0.15 4.69
CA PHE A 192 -9.13 0.55 4.22
C PHE A 192 -8.45 -0.18 3.06
N VAL A 193 -8.30 -1.51 3.15
CA VAL A 193 -7.77 -2.35 2.08
C VAL A 193 -8.61 -2.28 0.82
N ILE A 194 -9.94 -2.33 0.94
CA ILE A 194 -10.85 -2.24 -0.22
C ILE A 194 -10.71 -0.88 -0.90
N VAL A 195 -10.76 0.21 -0.14
CA VAL A 195 -10.64 1.57 -0.67
C VAL A 195 -9.30 1.77 -1.37
N LEU A 196 -8.20 1.37 -0.74
CA LEU A 196 -6.86 1.49 -1.33
C LEU A 196 -6.68 0.58 -2.55
N SER A 197 -7.23 -0.64 -2.54
CA SER A 197 -7.19 -1.53 -3.71
C SER A 197 -7.93 -0.92 -4.92
N LEU A 198 -9.07 -0.28 -4.69
CA LEU A 198 -9.79 0.45 -5.74
C LEU A 198 -9.00 1.68 -6.22
N ALA A 199 -8.36 2.41 -5.31
CA ALA A 199 -7.49 3.54 -5.66
C ALA A 199 -6.29 3.07 -6.50
N ALA A 200 -5.59 1.99 -6.11
CA ALA A 200 -4.50 1.38 -6.87
C ALA A 200 -4.95 1.04 -8.29
N ARG A 201 -6.09 0.37 -8.41
CA ARG A 201 -6.64 -0.01 -9.72
C ARG A 201 -6.93 1.21 -10.61
N ASN A 202 -7.49 2.28 -10.03
CA ASN A 202 -7.76 3.51 -10.77
C ASN A 202 -6.46 4.19 -11.24
N ILE A 203 -5.42 4.23 -10.40
CA ILE A 203 -4.11 4.78 -10.75
C ILE A 203 -3.48 3.98 -11.90
N ILE A 204 -3.49 2.65 -11.82
CA ILE A 204 -2.91 1.77 -12.83
C ILE A 204 -3.60 1.93 -14.19
N ARG A 205 -4.91 2.10 -14.22
CA ARG A 205 -5.69 2.33 -15.45
C ARG A 205 -5.59 3.75 -15.98
N GLY A 206 -5.15 4.68 -15.15
CA GLY A 206 -4.95 6.08 -15.50
C GLY A 206 -3.76 6.32 -16.43
N HIS A 207 -3.52 7.59 -16.75
CA HIS A 207 -2.37 8.03 -17.54
C HIS A 207 -1.03 7.63 -16.89
N ILE A 208 -0.97 7.71 -15.55
CA ILE A 208 0.24 7.39 -14.78
C ILE A 208 0.61 5.91 -14.94
N GLY A 209 -0.36 5.00 -14.77
CA GLY A 209 -0.13 3.57 -14.91
C GLY A 209 0.27 3.17 -16.34
N ARG A 210 -0.32 3.80 -17.36
CA ARG A 210 0.10 3.58 -18.76
C ARG A 210 1.53 4.03 -19.01
N SER A 211 1.94 5.13 -18.41
CA SER A 211 3.34 5.59 -18.48
C SER A 211 4.30 4.60 -17.84
N TRP A 212 3.91 3.96 -16.73
CA TRP A 212 4.73 2.92 -16.09
C TRP A 212 4.88 1.69 -16.97
N MET A 213 3.78 1.20 -17.56
CA MET A 213 3.81 0.05 -18.47
C MET A 213 4.65 0.33 -19.73
N ALA A 214 4.52 1.51 -20.32
CA ALA A 214 5.33 1.90 -21.46
C ALA A 214 6.84 1.91 -21.14
N MET A 215 7.20 2.44 -19.94
CA MET A 215 8.59 2.45 -19.47
C MET A 215 9.11 1.05 -19.13
N ARG A 216 8.24 0.15 -18.66
CA ARG A 216 8.59 -1.25 -18.38
C ARG A 216 8.92 -2.01 -19.67
N ASP A 217 8.08 -1.85 -20.69
CA ASP A 217 8.17 -2.63 -21.91
C ASP A 217 9.30 -2.15 -22.82
N MET A 218 9.41 -0.82 -23.06
CA MET A 218 10.49 -0.22 -23.86
C MET A 218 10.81 1.22 -23.40
N ASP A 219 11.80 1.37 -22.52
CA ASP A 219 12.16 2.66 -21.93
C ASP A 219 12.61 3.71 -22.97
N ILE A 220 13.41 3.29 -23.97
CA ILE A 220 13.91 4.19 -25.03
C ILE A 220 12.75 4.67 -25.92
N ALA A 221 11.86 3.78 -26.34
CA ALA A 221 10.72 4.14 -27.16
C ALA A 221 9.73 5.05 -26.40
N ALA A 222 9.50 4.78 -25.12
CA ALA A 222 8.66 5.59 -24.26
C ALA A 222 9.22 7.03 -24.11
N GLU A 223 10.54 7.18 -24.02
CA GLU A 223 11.20 8.48 -23.96
C GLU A 223 11.04 9.25 -25.28
N MET A 224 11.15 8.59 -26.42
CA MET A 224 10.97 9.20 -27.74
C MET A 224 9.56 9.75 -27.97
N ILE A 225 8.53 9.16 -27.37
CA ILE A 225 7.14 9.64 -27.40
C ILE A 225 6.82 10.67 -26.31
N GLY A 226 7.83 11.12 -25.55
CA GLY A 226 7.71 12.20 -24.58
C GLY A 226 7.40 11.76 -23.13
N ILE A 227 7.46 10.46 -22.81
CA ILE A 227 7.33 10.00 -21.42
C ILE A 227 8.66 10.22 -20.70
N SER A 228 8.64 11.06 -19.66
CA SER A 228 9.84 11.30 -18.85
C SER A 228 10.18 10.11 -17.96
N PRO A 229 11.36 9.46 -18.13
CA PRO A 229 11.77 8.32 -17.29
C PRO A 229 11.83 8.70 -15.80
N LEU A 230 12.30 9.91 -15.51
CA LEU A 230 12.39 10.41 -14.13
C LEU A 230 11.03 10.44 -13.47
N LYS A 231 10.02 11.03 -14.11
CA LYS A 231 8.66 11.14 -13.54
C LYS A 231 8.00 9.77 -13.41
N ALA A 232 8.13 8.91 -14.40
CA ALA A 232 7.53 7.58 -14.39
C ALA A 232 8.12 6.71 -13.28
N LYS A 233 9.44 6.62 -13.18
CA LYS A 233 10.12 5.78 -12.18
C LYS A 233 9.89 6.30 -10.75
N LEU A 234 10.07 7.59 -10.50
CA LEU A 234 9.87 8.14 -9.16
C LEU A 234 8.43 8.10 -8.70
N SER A 235 7.46 8.33 -9.61
CA SER A 235 6.04 8.19 -9.26
C SER A 235 5.66 6.75 -8.91
N ALA A 236 6.26 5.75 -9.59
CA ALA A 236 6.05 4.35 -9.25
C ALA A 236 6.60 4.02 -7.86
N PHE A 237 7.81 4.49 -7.52
CA PHE A 237 8.36 4.37 -6.17
C PHE A 237 7.49 5.07 -5.13
N ALA A 238 7.05 6.30 -5.39
CA ALA A 238 6.20 7.06 -4.47
C ALA A 238 4.90 6.33 -4.17
N VAL A 239 4.20 5.87 -5.21
CA VAL A 239 2.93 5.15 -5.03
C VAL A 239 3.14 3.80 -4.35
N SER A 240 4.16 3.04 -4.76
CA SER A 240 4.49 1.75 -4.13
C SER A 240 4.82 1.89 -2.64
N SER A 241 5.61 2.90 -2.27
CA SER A 241 6.00 3.14 -0.89
C SER A 241 4.87 3.74 -0.05
N PHE A 242 3.89 4.40 -0.66
CA PHE A 242 2.68 4.89 0.00
C PHE A 242 1.83 3.72 0.51
N TYR A 243 1.73 2.63 -0.28
CA TYR A 243 0.99 1.41 0.06
C TYR A 243 1.74 0.53 1.04
#